data_763e6bce7c19e01f8c16aff997458082
#
_entry.id   763e6bce7c19e01f8c16aff997458082
#
_cell.length_a   1.000
_cell.length_b   1.000
_cell.length_c   1.000
_cell.angle_alpha   90.00
_cell.angle_beta   90.00
_cell.angle_gamma   90.00
#
_symmetry.space_group_name_H-M   'P 1'
#
loop_
_entity.id
_entity.type
_entity.pdbx_description
1 polymer ?
#
loop_
_entity_poly.entity_id
_entity_poly.type
_entity_poly.pdbx_seq_one_letter_code
_entity_poly.pdbx_strand_id
1 'polypeptide(L)'
;MSRELNSNLREHACLYASFDKTVDADFSRGDGKASYQSTAVRHDPTGGRYGGALVFNAKEYGWAEDEFFYAAKDNFPYSTGPFSGTVSVWLNGDPDADLSDEYPVDPFHISRNSADGSFYLDLTRPNDERYGSPRKLRFGIYRDSPARDRYVGGQLIVVGELGWKSGDWHHLVATWRNVNTGLNDGAAAMYIDGVRRGWMEGYTHPLTWNVEELTIGLGQRYVGRIDELLILDAELPGDQVAQLYRLAGLVGELLKN
;
A
#
# COMPACT_ATOMS: atom_id res chain seq x y z
N MET A 1 -14.20 19.74 -3.61
CA MET A 1 -12.75 19.43 -3.49
C MET A 1 -12.04 20.69 -3.02
N SER A 2 -11.19 20.60 -1.99
CA SER A 2 -10.45 21.76 -1.50
C SER A 2 -9.27 22.07 -2.45
N ARG A 3 -8.91 23.36 -2.53
CA ARG A 3 -7.69 23.80 -3.25
C ARG A 3 -6.44 23.17 -2.65
N GLU A 4 -6.48 22.90 -1.37
CA GLU A 4 -5.37 22.34 -0.59
C GLU A 4 -5.07 20.88 -0.98
N LEU A 5 -6.08 20.00 -1.09
CA LEU A 5 -5.85 18.64 -1.58
C LEU A 5 -5.26 18.63 -2.99
N ASN A 6 -5.78 19.47 -3.90
CA ASN A 6 -5.23 19.56 -5.25
C ASN A 6 -3.76 20.00 -5.26
N SER A 7 -3.41 21.00 -4.44
CA SER A 7 -2.02 21.45 -4.29
C SER A 7 -1.15 20.31 -3.78
N ASN A 8 -1.57 19.62 -2.72
CA ASN A 8 -0.81 18.53 -2.14
C ASN A 8 -0.61 17.37 -3.12
N LEU A 9 -1.65 16.99 -3.87
CA LEU A 9 -1.50 15.92 -4.87
C LEU A 9 -0.46 16.28 -5.94
N ARG A 10 -0.49 17.49 -6.46
CA ARG A 10 0.46 17.94 -7.51
C ARG A 10 1.89 18.08 -7.01
N GLU A 11 2.05 18.63 -5.81
CA GLU A 11 3.35 18.91 -5.23
C GLU A 11 4.04 17.64 -4.73
N HIS A 12 3.27 16.71 -4.17
CA HIS A 12 3.78 15.57 -3.43
C HIS A 12 3.64 14.22 -4.13
N ALA A 13 2.99 14.12 -5.30
CA ALA A 13 2.90 12.83 -5.99
C ALA A 13 4.29 12.32 -6.39
N CYS A 14 4.57 11.08 -6.04
CA CYS A 14 5.76 10.33 -6.46
C CYS A 14 5.41 9.33 -7.57
N LEU A 15 4.29 8.63 -7.41
CA LEU A 15 3.80 7.65 -8.38
C LEU A 15 2.27 7.65 -8.38
N TYR A 16 1.68 7.53 -9.56
CA TYR A 16 0.26 7.25 -9.74
C TYR A 16 0.05 6.29 -10.90
N ALA A 17 -0.75 5.26 -10.67
CA ALA A 17 -1.14 4.27 -11.67
C ALA A 17 -2.64 4.00 -11.57
N SER A 18 -3.39 4.47 -12.59
CA SER A 18 -4.83 4.24 -12.68
C SER A 18 -5.18 2.87 -13.24
N PHE A 19 -4.25 2.22 -13.92
CA PHE A 19 -4.49 0.98 -14.67
C PHE A 19 -5.57 1.09 -15.76
N ASP A 20 -5.99 2.29 -16.13
CA ASP A 20 -7.04 2.49 -17.14
C ASP A 20 -6.63 2.02 -18.53
N LYS A 21 -5.42 2.36 -18.95
CA LYS A 21 -4.93 2.10 -20.32
C LYS A 21 -3.80 1.10 -20.38
N THR A 22 -2.98 1.07 -19.36
CA THR A 22 -1.75 0.29 -19.30
C THR A 22 -1.46 -0.08 -17.85
N VAL A 23 -0.53 -0.98 -17.67
CA VAL A 23 0.01 -1.36 -16.35
C VAL A 23 1.15 -0.45 -15.90
N ASP A 24 1.73 0.34 -16.81
CA ASP A 24 2.72 1.36 -16.45
C ASP A 24 2.06 2.53 -15.71
N ALA A 25 2.81 3.21 -14.86
CA ALA A 25 2.31 4.37 -14.14
C ALA A 25 1.94 5.53 -15.10
N ASP A 26 0.81 6.20 -14.82
CA ASP A 26 0.39 7.41 -15.54
C ASP A 26 1.26 8.62 -15.19
N PHE A 27 1.77 8.63 -13.96
CA PHE A 27 2.72 9.61 -13.44
C PHE A 27 3.77 8.92 -12.56
N SER A 28 5.03 9.29 -12.71
CA SER A 28 6.13 8.85 -11.84
C SER A 28 7.25 9.87 -11.82
N ARG A 29 7.92 10.02 -10.69
CA ARG A 29 9.17 10.78 -10.61
C ARG A 29 10.37 9.96 -11.05
N GLY A 30 10.33 8.65 -10.80
CA GLY A 30 11.34 7.68 -11.22
C GLY A 30 10.90 6.87 -12.42
N ASP A 31 11.34 5.61 -12.51
CA ASP A 31 10.89 4.69 -13.56
C ASP A 31 9.46 4.23 -13.28
N GLY A 32 8.55 4.63 -14.15
CA GLY A 32 7.13 4.26 -14.08
C GLY A 32 6.79 2.94 -14.78
N LYS A 33 7.80 2.18 -15.24
CA LYS A 33 7.58 0.89 -15.90
C LYS A 33 7.22 -0.19 -14.90
N ALA A 34 6.13 -0.89 -15.20
CA ALA A 34 5.74 -2.06 -14.45
C ALA A 34 6.60 -3.27 -14.82
N SER A 35 6.89 -4.11 -13.81
CA SER A 35 7.50 -5.42 -13.99
C SER A 35 6.66 -6.47 -13.30
N TYR A 36 6.38 -7.58 -14.00
CA TYR A 36 5.69 -8.74 -13.44
C TYR A 36 6.09 -9.98 -14.24
N GLN A 37 6.21 -11.10 -13.56
CA GLN A 37 6.72 -12.35 -14.14
C GLN A 37 5.66 -13.44 -14.24
N SER A 38 4.48 -13.20 -13.69
CA SER A 38 3.46 -14.22 -13.54
C SER A 38 2.27 -14.03 -14.47
N THR A 39 1.70 -15.13 -14.92
CA THR A 39 0.39 -15.16 -15.59
C THR A 39 -0.76 -15.01 -14.58
N ALA A 40 -0.48 -15.08 -13.28
CA ALA A 40 -1.46 -14.84 -12.22
C ALA A 40 -1.88 -13.35 -12.10
N VAL A 41 -1.13 -12.45 -12.74
CA VAL A 41 -1.46 -11.02 -12.80
C VAL A 41 -1.84 -10.65 -14.23
N ARG A 42 -2.98 -10.06 -14.42
CA ARG A 42 -3.42 -9.56 -15.72
C ARG A 42 -4.03 -8.16 -15.62
N HIS A 43 -3.94 -7.40 -16.69
CA HIS A 43 -4.64 -6.13 -16.86
C HIS A 43 -6.06 -6.38 -17.35
N ASP A 44 -7.04 -5.76 -16.70
CA ASP A 44 -8.46 -5.71 -17.11
C ASP A 44 -8.83 -4.24 -17.37
N PRO A 45 -8.94 -3.79 -18.62
CA PRO A 45 -9.10 -2.37 -18.94
C PRO A 45 -10.47 -1.79 -18.56
N THR A 46 -11.40 -2.61 -18.08
CA THR A 46 -12.76 -2.21 -17.71
C THR A 46 -13.20 -2.74 -16.36
N GLY A 47 -12.32 -3.43 -15.65
CA GLY A 47 -12.65 -4.13 -14.41
C GLY A 47 -12.26 -3.38 -13.13
N GLY A 48 -11.92 -2.10 -13.22
CA GLY A 48 -11.51 -1.27 -12.09
C GLY A 48 -12.68 -0.70 -11.28
N ARG A 49 -12.34 -0.05 -10.18
CA ARG A 49 -13.24 0.85 -9.47
C ARG A 49 -13.61 2.02 -10.37
N TYR A 50 -12.59 2.50 -11.11
CA TYR A 50 -12.68 3.53 -12.12
C TYR A 50 -11.88 3.05 -13.33
N GLY A 51 -12.53 2.73 -14.46
CA GLY A 51 -11.85 2.24 -15.65
C GLY A 51 -11.22 0.87 -15.51
N GLY A 52 -9.90 0.78 -15.58
CA GLY A 52 -9.15 -0.47 -15.56
C GLY A 52 -8.67 -0.90 -14.16
N ALA A 53 -8.14 -2.12 -14.06
CA ALA A 53 -7.53 -2.66 -12.84
C ALA A 53 -6.49 -3.74 -13.13
N LEU A 54 -5.63 -4.00 -12.15
CA LEU A 54 -4.88 -5.24 -12.06
C LEU A 54 -5.74 -6.34 -11.41
N VAL A 55 -5.73 -7.52 -11.98
CA VAL A 55 -6.43 -8.69 -11.47
C VAL A 55 -5.39 -9.73 -11.04
N PHE A 56 -5.47 -10.13 -9.79
CA PHE A 56 -4.59 -11.11 -9.17
C PHE A 56 -5.33 -12.41 -8.91
N ASN A 57 -4.69 -13.53 -9.16
CA ASN A 57 -5.23 -14.86 -8.92
C ASN A 57 -4.15 -15.80 -8.37
N ALA A 58 -3.65 -15.51 -7.19
CA ALA A 58 -2.60 -16.30 -6.53
C ALA A 58 -2.99 -17.75 -6.22
N LYS A 59 -4.27 -18.13 -6.41
CA LYS A 59 -4.72 -19.53 -6.27
C LYS A 59 -4.05 -20.50 -7.26
N GLU A 60 -3.62 -19.97 -8.41
CA GLU A 60 -3.11 -20.79 -9.50
C GLU A 60 -1.58 -20.92 -9.47
N TYR A 61 -0.87 -20.11 -8.69
CA TYR A 61 0.58 -19.97 -8.75
C TYR A 61 1.22 -19.84 -7.37
N GLY A 62 2.49 -20.19 -7.26
CA GLY A 62 3.27 -20.06 -6.04
C GLY A 62 3.69 -18.61 -5.75
N TRP A 63 3.92 -18.30 -4.50
CA TRP A 63 4.11 -16.96 -3.97
C TRP A 63 5.30 -16.14 -4.49
N ALA A 64 6.23 -16.73 -5.20
CA ALA A 64 7.35 -16.02 -5.82
C ALA A 64 7.05 -15.51 -7.23
N GLU A 65 5.88 -15.85 -7.79
CA GLU A 65 5.55 -15.63 -9.20
C GLU A 65 4.37 -14.68 -9.39
N ASP A 66 3.69 -14.30 -8.31
CA ASP A 66 2.46 -13.51 -8.33
C ASP A 66 2.67 -12.03 -8.00
N GLU A 67 3.91 -11.56 -7.99
CA GLU A 67 4.23 -10.17 -7.72
C GLU A 67 4.18 -9.32 -8.99
N PHE A 68 3.66 -8.12 -8.77
CA PHE A 68 3.69 -7.01 -9.69
C PHE A 68 4.42 -5.84 -9.02
N PHE A 69 5.38 -5.18 -9.70
CA PHE A 69 6.16 -4.13 -9.06
C PHE A 69 6.59 -3.00 -9.96
N TYR A 70 6.85 -1.84 -9.32
CA TYR A 70 7.60 -0.72 -9.84
C TYR A 70 8.92 -0.56 -9.09
N ALA A 71 9.92 0.08 -9.73
CA ALA A 71 11.11 0.53 -9.02
C ALA A 71 10.72 1.55 -7.93
N ALA A 72 11.28 1.40 -6.71
CA ALA A 72 10.97 2.34 -5.63
C ALA A 72 11.78 3.64 -5.71
N LYS A 73 12.93 3.64 -6.40
CA LYS A 73 13.76 4.83 -6.56
C LYS A 73 12.97 5.99 -7.16
N ASP A 74 12.94 7.12 -6.46
CA ASP A 74 12.21 8.34 -6.77
C ASP A 74 10.67 8.19 -6.79
N ASN A 75 10.13 6.96 -6.74
CA ASN A 75 8.71 6.64 -6.73
C ASN A 75 8.16 6.37 -5.32
N PHE A 76 9.02 6.09 -4.35
CA PHE A 76 8.69 5.96 -2.93
C PHE A 76 9.51 6.97 -2.13
N PRO A 77 8.93 7.67 -1.13
CA PRO A 77 9.59 8.79 -0.45
C PRO A 77 10.65 8.36 0.56
N TYR A 78 11.44 7.33 0.25
CA TYR A 78 12.54 6.92 1.11
C TYR A 78 13.67 7.93 1.12
N SER A 79 14.17 8.22 2.31
CA SER A 79 15.38 9.02 2.55
C SER A 79 16.18 8.41 3.70
N THR A 80 17.49 8.50 3.66
CA THR A 80 18.37 8.17 4.80
C THR A 80 18.24 9.16 5.96
N GLY A 81 17.69 10.36 5.70
CA GLY A 81 17.21 11.32 6.68
C GLY A 81 15.70 11.17 6.93
N PRO A 82 15.09 12.13 7.66
CA PRO A 82 13.65 12.11 7.93
C PRO A 82 12.81 12.06 6.66
N PHE A 83 11.76 11.23 6.66
CA PHE A 83 10.79 11.20 5.58
C PHE A 83 9.38 10.89 6.07
N SER A 84 8.41 11.32 5.28
CA SER A 84 6.98 11.12 5.49
C SER A 84 6.35 10.66 4.20
N GLY A 85 5.11 10.21 4.24
CA GLY A 85 4.42 9.84 3.01
C GLY A 85 3.00 9.34 3.20
N THR A 86 2.40 9.03 2.07
CA THR A 86 1.07 8.43 1.97
C THR A 86 1.07 7.39 0.85
N VAL A 87 0.44 6.26 1.09
CA VAL A 87 0.02 5.33 0.06
C VAL A 87 -1.51 5.25 0.06
N SER A 88 -2.09 5.26 -1.12
CA SER A 88 -3.53 5.13 -1.36
C SER A 88 -3.76 4.11 -2.46
N VAL A 89 -4.71 3.18 -2.26
CA VAL A 89 -5.01 2.11 -3.21
C VAL A 89 -6.46 1.65 -3.02
N TRP A 90 -7.11 1.23 -4.10
CA TRP A 90 -8.38 0.55 -4.04
C TRP A 90 -8.19 -0.95 -4.16
N LEU A 91 -8.83 -1.70 -3.27
CA LEU A 91 -8.84 -3.16 -3.26
C LEU A 91 -10.26 -3.68 -3.45
N ASN A 92 -10.37 -4.79 -4.19
CA ASN A 92 -11.63 -5.47 -4.41
C ASN A 92 -11.49 -6.94 -4.03
N GLY A 93 -12.34 -7.41 -3.12
CA GLY A 93 -12.39 -8.80 -2.70
C GLY A 93 -12.85 -8.99 -1.26
N ASP A 94 -13.24 -10.22 -0.93
CA ASP A 94 -13.55 -10.68 0.43
C ASP A 94 -12.32 -11.38 1.01
N PRO A 95 -11.69 -10.84 2.04
CA PRO A 95 -10.48 -11.43 2.61
C PRO A 95 -10.65 -12.87 3.13
N ASP A 96 -11.84 -13.20 3.62
CA ASP A 96 -12.09 -14.52 4.21
C ASP A 96 -12.61 -15.53 3.17
N ALA A 97 -13.34 -15.07 2.15
CA ALA A 97 -13.92 -15.96 1.13
C ALA A 97 -13.02 -16.15 -0.09
N ASP A 98 -12.34 -15.07 -0.54
CA ASP A 98 -11.58 -15.09 -1.79
C ASP A 98 -10.12 -15.54 -1.59
N LEU A 99 -9.49 -15.18 -0.45
CA LEU A 99 -8.12 -15.56 -0.15
C LEU A 99 -8.05 -17.00 0.38
N SER A 100 -7.39 -17.87 -0.35
CA SER A 100 -7.27 -19.29 0.01
C SER A 100 -5.94 -19.66 0.67
N ASP A 101 -4.97 -18.76 0.68
CA ASP A 101 -3.65 -19.03 1.21
C ASP A 101 -3.64 -19.13 2.74
N GLU A 102 -2.86 -20.07 3.27
CA GLU A 102 -2.62 -20.23 4.71
C GLU A 102 -1.63 -19.18 5.26
N TYR A 103 -1.05 -18.35 4.41
CA TYR A 103 -0.08 -17.33 4.77
C TYR A 103 -0.72 -15.92 4.80
N PRO A 104 -0.02 -14.93 5.36
CA PRO A 104 -0.38 -13.53 5.16
C PRO A 104 -0.33 -13.16 3.67
N VAL A 105 -1.15 -12.20 3.28
CA VAL A 105 -1.31 -11.73 1.90
C VAL A 105 -1.01 -10.24 1.87
N ASP A 106 -0.08 -9.80 1.02
CA ASP A 106 0.36 -8.42 0.94
C ASP A 106 -0.18 -7.73 -0.34
N PRO A 107 -1.34 -7.06 -0.30
CA PRO A 107 -1.80 -6.26 -1.43
C PRO A 107 -0.82 -5.15 -1.82
N PHE A 108 -0.06 -4.64 -0.85
CA PHE A 108 0.96 -3.63 -1.04
C PHE A 108 2.13 -3.82 -0.08
N HIS A 109 3.35 -3.73 -0.58
CA HIS A 109 4.54 -3.71 0.26
C HIS A 109 5.71 -2.96 -0.38
N ILE A 110 6.60 -2.46 0.46
CA ILE A 110 7.91 -1.93 0.10
C ILE A 110 8.92 -2.72 0.88
N SER A 111 9.68 -3.57 0.21
CA SER A 111 10.76 -4.32 0.83
C SER A 111 11.48 -5.15 -0.21
N ARG A 112 12.78 -5.35 -0.04
CA ARG A 112 13.52 -6.42 -0.73
C ARG A 112 13.47 -7.71 0.07
N ASN A 113 13.63 -7.59 1.37
CA ASN A 113 13.48 -8.69 2.31
C ASN A 113 13.08 -8.13 3.69
N SER A 114 12.32 -8.93 4.41
CA SER A 114 11.78 -8.54 5.72
C SER A 114 12.82 -8.40 6.85
N ALA A 115 14.10 -8.71 6.59
CA ALA A 115 15.17 -8.52 7.59
C ALA A 115 15.70 -7.09 7.61
N ASP A 116 15.46 -6.33 6.53
CA ASP A 116 15.97 -4.97 6.36
C ASP A 116 14.92 -3.91 6.65
N GLY A 117 13.89 -4.26 7.38
CA GLY A 117 12.72 -3.41 7.58
C GLY A 117 11.71 -3.54 6.43
N SER A 118 10.50 -3.09 6.63
CA SER A 118 9.48 -3.07 5.58
C SER A 118 8.33 -2.13 5.88
N PHE A 119 7.68 -1.65 4.81
CA PHE A 119 6.35 -1.07 4.83
C PHE A 119 5.40 -2.05 4.15
N TYR A 120 4.27 -2.36 4.77
CA TYR A 120 3.29 -3.26 4.15
C TYR A 120 1.87 -2.97 4.61
N LEU A 121 0.94 -3.20 3.70
CA LEU A 121 -0.48 -3.42 3.99
C LEU A 121 -0.72 -4.91 3.75
N ASP A 122 -1.06 -5.65 4.78
CA ASP A 122 -1.29 -7.08 4.66
C ASP A 122 -2.62 -7.52 5.30
N LEU A 123 -3.07 -8.69 4.86
CA LEU A 123 -4.15 -9.43 5.46
C LEU A 123 -3.57 -10.64 6.19
N THR A 124 -3.91 -10.81 7.47
CA THR A 124 -3.40 -11.93 8.27
C THR A 124 -3.79 -13.27 7.66
N ARG A 125 -3.08 -14.35 8.01
CA ARG A 125 -3.53 -15.70 7.66
C ARG A 125 -4.89 -16.01 8.30
N PRO A 126 -5.66 -16.97 7.74
CA PRO A 126 -6.85 -17.46 8.41
C PRO A 126 -6.43 -18.15 9.73
N ASN A 127 -7.24 -18.03 10.77
CA ASN A 127 -6.95 -18.60 12.08
C ASN A 127 -5.57 -18.22 12.64
N ASP A 128 -5.15 -16.97 12.43
CA ASP A 128 -3.88 -16.47 12.94
C ASP A 128 -3.79 -16.66 14.45
N GLU A 129 -2.68 -17.23 14.94
CA GLU A 129 -2.52 -17.55 16.37
C GLU A 129 -2.64 -16.35 17.28
N ARG A 130 -2.28 -15.15 16.78
CA ARG A 130 -2.32 -13.91 17.55
C ARG A 130 -3.63 -13.15 17.38
N TYR A 131 -4.22 -13.19 16.17
CA TYR A 131 -5.36 -12.34 15.82
C TYR A 131 -6.66 -13.11 15.58
N GLY A 132 -6.59 -14.44 15.43
CA GLY A 132 -7.76 -15.28 15.16
C GLY A 132 -8.39 -15.05 13.80
N SER A 133 -9.61 -15.57 13.64
CA SER A 133 -10.49 -15.29 12.50
C SER A 133 -11.56 -14.25 12.90
N PRO A 134 -12.14 -13.51 11.95
CA PRO A 134 -11.77 -13.37 10.53
C PRO A 134 -10.40 -12.73 10.34
N ARG A 135 -9.88 -12.73 9.10
CA ARG A 135 -8.60 -12.07 8.76
C ARG A 135 -8.63 -10.60 9.17
N LYS A 136 -7.49 -10.10 9.62
CA LYS A 136 -7.30 -8.68 9.99
C LYS A 136 -6.48 -8.00 8.92
N LEU A 137 -6.82 -6.75 8.63
CA LEU A 137 -5.97 -5.86 7.82
C LEU A 137 -4.95 -5.22 8.76
N ARG A 138 -3.67 -5.21 8.33
CA ARG A 138 -2.59 -4.58 9.09
C ARG A 138 -1.86 -3.56 8.23
N PHE A 139 -1.38 -2.51 8.86
CA PHE A 139 -0.34 -1.65 8.33
C PHE A 139 0.85 -1.70 9.27
N GLY A 140 2.01 -2.03 8.74
CA GLY A 140 3.26 -2.15 9.49
C GLY A 140 4.38 -1.31 8.88
N ILE A 141 5.16 -0.68 9.77
CA ILE A 141 6.45 -0.08 9.47
C ILE A 141 7.45 -0.77 10.37
N TYR A 142 8.12 -1.81 9.85
CA TYR A 142 9.15 -2.50 10.61
C TYR A 142 10.47 -1.78 10.49
N ARG A 143 11.14 -1.61 11.63
CA ARG A 143 12.51 -1.11 11.67
C ARG A 143 13.50 -2.19 11.29
N ASP A 144 14.68 -1.78 10.84
CA ASP A 144 15.83 -2.63 10.76
C ASP A 144 16.17 -3.17 12.16
N SER A 145 16.36 -4.47 12.25
CA SER A 145 16.70 -5.13 13.50
C SER A 145 17.76 -6.19 13.27
N PRO A 146 18.96 -6.06 13.87
CA PRO A 146 19.99 -7.09 13.80
C PRO A 146 19.56 -8.44 14.36
N ALA A 147 18.62 -8.43 15.29
CA ALA A 147 18.08 -9.64 15.91
C ALA A 147 16.96 -10.30 15.12
N ARG A 148 16.56 -9.73 13.97
CA ARG A 148 15.35 -10.15 13.23
C ARG A 148 14.10 -10.19 14.08
N ASP A 149 14.06 -9.40 15.13
CA ASP A 149 12.90 -9.30 16.03
C ASP A 149 11.82 -8.45 15.38
N ARG A 150 11.10 -9.09 14.46
CA ARG A 150 10.04 -8.48 13.64
C ARG A 150 8.85 -7.98 14.46
N TYR A 151 8.80 -8.37 15.73
CA TYR A 151 7.63 -8.18 16.59
C TYR A 151 7.92 -7.29 17.80
N VAL A 152 8.84 -6.36 17.68
CA VAL A 152 8.97 -5.34 18.73
C VAL A 152 7.66 -4.56 18.78
N GLY A 153 6.94 -4.75 19.88
CA GLY A 153 5.56 -4.34 20.03
C GLY A 153 5.28 -2.91 19.61
N GLY A 154 4.11 -2.70 19.02
CA GLY A 154 3.58 -1.38 18.72
C GLY A 154 3.87 -0.80 17.34
N GLN A 155 4.58 -1.51 16.46
CA GLN A 155 4.85 -1.04 15.09
C GLN A 155 3.79 -1.47 14.08
N LEU A 156 2.63 -1.86 14.56
CA LEU A 156 1.52 -2.38 13.76
C LEU A 156 0.22 -1.66 14.10
N ILE A 157 -0.46 -1.22 13.07
CA ILE A 157 -1.89 -0.90 13.13
C ILE A 157 -2.64 -2.16 12.69
N VAL A 158 -3.60 -2.62 13.49
CA VAL A 158 -4.40 -3.82 13.20
C VAL A 158 -5.87 -3.44 13.20
N VAL A 159 -6.58 -3.75 12.11
CA VAL A 159 -8.01 -3.51 11.96
C VAL A 159 -8.71 -4.83 11.71
N GLY A 160 -9.66 -5.18 12.58
CA GLY A 160 -10.56 -6.33 12.43
C GLY A 160 -11.94 -5.95 11.94
N GLU A 161 -12.78 -6.97 11.76
CA GLU A 161 -14.19 -6.81 11.37
C GLU A 161 -14.35 -5.96 10.11
N LEU A 162 -13.64 -6.35 9.05
CA LEU A 162 -13.65 -5.62 7.78
C LEU A 162 -15.04 -5.65 7.15
N GLY A 163 -15.72 -6.79 7.19
CA GLY A 163 -17.08 -6.96 6.67
C GLY A 163 -17.16 -6.87 5.15
N TRP A 164 -16.02 -6.93 4.45
CA TRP A 164 -15.93 -6.86 3.00
C TRP A 164 -16.56 -8.08 2.35
N LYS A 165 -17.08 -7.93 1.15
CA LYS A 165 -17.67 -9.00 0.35
C LYS A 165 -17.00 -9.08 -1.01
N SER A 166 -17.01 -10.28 -1.59
CA SER A 166 -16.53 -10.48 -2.95
C SER A 166 -17.20 -9.50 -3.92
N GLY A 167 -16.38 -8.77 -4.64
CA GLY A 167 -16.83 -7.73 -5.56
C GLY A 167 -16.96 -6.32 -4.98
N ASP A 168 -16.90 -6.14 -3.66
CA ASP A 168 -16.87 -4.81 -3.05
C ASP A 168 -15.51 -4.14 -3.25
N TRP A 169 -15.54 -2.83 -3.47
CA TRP A 169 -14.36 -2.00 -3.55
C TRP A 169 -14.16 -1.20 -2.28
N HIS A 170 -12.96 -1.26 -1.71
CA HIS A 170 -12.59 -0.53 -0.52
C HIS A 170 -11.34 0.30 -0.76
N HIS A 171 -11.38 1.56 -0.34
CA HIS A 171 -10.28 2.49 -0.41
C HIS A 171 -9.40 2.36 0.83
N LEU A 172 -8.15 1.99 0.64
CA LEU A 172 -7.14 1.95 1.70
C LEU A 172 -6.18 3.10 1.58
N VAL A 173 -5.93 3.79 2.68
CA VAL A 173 -4.88 4.78 2.78
C VAL A 173 -4.07 4.52 4.05
N ALA A 174 -2.75 4.47 3.88
CA ALA A 174 -1.80 4.51 4.98
C ALA A 174 -0.96 5.77 4.88
N THR A 175 -0.84 6.49 5.99
CA THR A 175 -0.02 7.69 6.09
C THR A 175 1.04 7.50 7.17
N TRP A 176 2.19 8.13 6.99
CA TRP A 176 3.26 8.13 8.00
C TRP A 176 4.03 9.44 8.00
N ARG A 177 4.66 9.74 9.13
CA ARG A 177 5.57 10.88 9.29
C ARG A 177 6.74 10.55 10.21
N ASN A 178 7.79 11.32 10.07
CA ASN A 178 8.95 11.28 10.95
C ASN A 178 9.67 9.91 11.01
N VAL A 179 9.69 9.17 9.89
CA VAL A 179 10.53 7.99 9.76
C VAL A 179 11.99 8.44 9.59
N ASN A 180 12.95 7.72 10.14
CA ASN A 180 14.41 8.03 10.12
C ASN A 180 14.83 9.34 10.80
N THR A 181 14.04 9.91 11.70
CA THR A 181 14.46 11.09 12.48
C THR A 181 15.52 10.75 13.54
N GLY A 182 15.63 9.49 13.94
CA GLY A 182 16.41 9.06 15.10
C GLY A 182 15.74 9.39 16.44
N LEU A 183 14.56 10.00 16.42
CA LEU A 183 13.77 10.36 17.59
C LEU A 183 12.58 9.40 17.77
N ASN A 184 11.98 9.42 18.96
CA ASN A 184 10.77 8.64 19.23
C ASN A 184 9.51 9.47 18.87
N ASP A 185 9.42 9.92 17.61
CA ASP A 185 8.41 10.83 17.10
C ASP A 185 7.73 10.33 15.81
N GLY A 186 8.08 9.15 15.37
CA GLY A 186 7.43 8.48 14.25
C GLY A 186 5.95 8.26 14.53
N ALA A 187 5.12 8.48 13.53
CA ALA A 187 3.68 8.22 13.60
C ALA A 187 3.14 7.69 12.28
N ALA A 188 2.05 6.94 12.36
CA ALA A 188 1.34 6.44 11.21
C ALA A 188 -0.16 6.30 11.48
N ALA A 189 -0.97 6.33 10.42
CA ALA A 189 -2.40 6.09 10.49
C ALA A 189 -2.88 5.25 9.30
N MET A 190 -3.94 4.49 9.50
CA MET A 190 -4.62 3.72 8.48
C MET A 190 -6.08 4.13 8.37
N TYR A 191 -6.53 4.31 7.15
CA TYR A 191 -7.90 4.69 6.81
C TYR A 191 -8.51 3.64 5.88
N ILE A 192 -9.80 3.38 6.06
CA ILE A 192 -10.61 2.58 5.17
C ILE A 192 -11.82 3.42 4.78
N ASP A 193 -12.07 3.56 3.49
CA ASP A 193 -13.21 4.30 2.93
C ASP A 193 -13.29 5.75 3.46
N GLY A 194 -12.14 6.39 3.58
CA GLY A 194 -11.99 7.77 4.06
C GLY A 194 -12.10 7.93 5.57
N VAL A 195 -12.28 6.85 6.34
CA VAL A 195 -12.41 6.87 7.81
C VAL A 195 -11.19 6.29 8.48
N ARG A 196 -10.58 7.01 9.44
CA ARG A 196 -9.44 6.52 10.21
C ARG A 196 -9.85 5.32 11.07
N ARG A 197 -9.20 4.18 10.86
CA ARG A 197 -9.46 2.92 11.55
C ARG A 197 -8.39 2.57 12.58
N GLY A 198 -7.22 3.18 12.49
CA GLY A 198 -6.14 2.97 13.44
C GLY A 198 -5.02 3.99 13.30
N TRP A 199 -4.19 4.08 14.33
CA TRP A 199 -2.99 4.92 14.33
C TRP A 199 -1.96 4.37 15.32
N MET A 200 -0.71 4.76 15.13
CA MET A 200 0.40 4.58 16.05
C MET A 200 1.26 5.83 16.09
N GLU A 201 1.89 6.12 17.20
CA GLU A 201 2.76 7.28 17.37
C GLU A 201 3.80 7.03 18.48
N GLY A 202 4.84 7.84 18.52
CA GLY A 202 5.88 7.73 19.53
C GLY A 202 6.86 6.60 19.25
N TYR A 203 7.19 6.30 17.98
CA TYR A 203 8.08 5.23 17.59
C TYR A 203 9.31 5.74 16.86
N THR A 204 10.41 5.00 17.04
CA THR A 204 11.62 5.18 16.24
C THR A 204 11.66 4.09 15.16
N HIS A 205 11.72 4.51 13.90
CA HIS A 205 11.77 3.62 12.74
C HIS A 205 13.06 3.84 11.95
N PRO A 206 14.22 3.31 12.37
CA PRO A 206 15.43 3.36 11.58
C PRO A 206 15.34 2.39 10.41
N LEU A 207 15.53 2.90 9.20
CA LEU A 207 15.58 2.14 7.95
C LEU A 207 16.85 2.54 7.18
N THR A 208 17.62 1.56 6.74
CA THR A 208 18.91 1.75 6.07
C THR A 208 18.93 1.10 4.68
N TRP A 209 17.85 1.25 3.96
CA TRP A 209 17.66 0.61 2.67
C TRP A 209 18.60 1.13 1.58
N ASN A 210 18.98 0.24 0.67
CA ASN A 210 19.48 0.62 -0.63
C ASN A 210 18.32 0.82 -1.59
N VAL A 211 17.96 2.06 -1.88
CA VAL A 211 16.80 2.40 -2.71
C VAL A 211 16.87 1.85 -4.14
N GLU A 212 18.09 1.61 -4.66
CA GLU A 212 18.30 1.02 -6.00
C GLU A 212 17.80 -0.44 -6.10
N GLU A 213 17.61 -1.08 -4.95
CA GLU A 213 17.22 -2.49 -4.87
C GLU A 213 15.77 -2.67 -4.38
N LEU A 214 15.11 -1.57 -4.01
CA LEU A 214 13.74 -1.62 -3.52
C LEU A 214 12.72 -1.64 -4.65
N THR A 215 11.63 -2.34 -4.38
CA THR A 215 10.45 -2.35 -5.25
C THR A 215 9.19 -1.94 -4.48
N ILE A 216 8.26 -1.36 -5.20
CA ILE A 216 6.87 -1.15 -4.79
C ILE A 216 6.11 -2.36 -5.28
N GLY A 217 5.86 -3.32 -4.40
CA GLY A 217 5.18 -4.58 -4.72
C GLY A 217 3.68 -4.51 -4.53
N LEU A 218 2.93 -5.11 -5.44
CA LEU A 218 1.49 -5.27 -5.36
C LEU A 218 1.09 -6.74 -5.47
N GLY A 219 0.13 -7.14 -4.66
CA GLY A 219 -0.65 -8.36 -4.87
C GLY A 219 0.04 -9.66 -4.47
N GLN A 220 1.08 -9.64 -3.63
CA GLN A 220 1.72 -10.87 -3.17
C GLN A 220 0.69 -11.79 -2.51
N ARG A 221 0.46 -12.97 -3.08
CA ARG A 221 -0.56 -13.97 -2.69
C ARG A 221 -2.00 -13.46 -2.74
N TYR A 222 -2.24 -12.32 -3.37
CA TYR A 222 -3.55 -11.71 -3.42
C TYR A 222 -4.47 -12.41 -4.44
N VAL A 223 -5.75 -12.45 -4.12
CA VAL A 223 -6.82 -12.84 -5.04
C VAL A 223 -7.85 -11.72 -5.01
N GLY A 224 -8.05 -11.06 -6.13
CA GLY A 224 -8.93 -9.90 -6.23
C GLY A 224 -8.43 -8.89 -7.24
N ARG A 225 -8.81 -7.64 -7.06
CA ARG A 225 -8.43 -6.55 -7.96
C ARG A 225 -7.79 -5.40 -7.20
N ILE A 226 -6.85 -4.74 -7.84
CA ILE A 226 -6.15 -3.54 -7.32
C ILE A 226 -6.30 -2.44 -8.36
N ASP A 227 -6.63 -1.23 -7.88
CA ASP A 227 -6.87 -0.06 -8.72
C ASP A 227 -6.37 1.23 -8.05
N GLU A 228 -6.11 2.27 -8.84
CA GLU A 228 -5.82 3.64 -8.36
C GLU A 228 -4.68 3.72 -7.33
N LEU A 229 -3.52 3.17 -7.63
CA LEU A 229 -2.35 3.30 -6.77
C LEU A 229 -1.80 4.73 -6.83
N LEU A 230 -1.71 5.38 -5.66
CA LEU A 230 -1.10 6.71 -5.48
C LEU A 230 -0.10 6.68 -4.33
N ILE A 231 1.09 7.23 -4.55
CA ILE A 231 2.13 7.41 -3.53
C ILE A 231 2.54 8.89 -3.49
N LEU A 232 2.57 9.45 -2.27
CA LEU A 232 2.97 10.83 -2.00
C LEU A 232 4.16 10.88 -1.05
N ASP A 233 5.01 11.91 -1.15
CA ASP A 233 6.08 12.21 -0.20
C ASP A 233 5.65 13.11 0.97
N ALA A 234 4.34 13.20 1.22
CA ALA A 234 3.75 13.92 2.35
C ALA A 234 2.70 13.08 3.06
N GLU A 235 2.58 13.24 4.38
CA GLU A 235 1.45 12.73 5.15
C GLU A 235 0.20 13.53 4.79
N LEU A 236 -0.84 12.87 4.24
CA LEU A 236 -2.13 13.51 4.04
C LEU A 236 -2.90 13.61 5.37
N PRO A 237 -3.42 14.80 5.73
CA PRO A 237 -4.36 14.94 6.84
C PRO A 237 -5.63 14.13 6.62
N GLY A 238 -6.28 13.70 7.70
CA GLY A 238 -7.45 12.82 7.63
C GLY A 238 -8.66 13.39 6.86
N ASP A 239 -8.84 14.71 6.88
CA ASP A 239 -9.88 15.37 6.09
C ASP A 239 -9.58 15.36 4.60
N GLN A 240 -8.29 15.40 4.20
CA GLN A 240 -7.86 15.24 2.82
C GLN A 240 -7.95 13.78 2.37
N VAL A 241 -7.68 12.80 3.24
CA VAL A 241 -7.94 11.38 2.97
C VAL A 241 -9.43 11.15 2.71
N ALA A 242 -10.32 11.75 3.51
CA ALA A 242 -11.75 11.67 3.29
C ALA A 242 -12.22 12.37 2.00
N GLN A 243 -11.51 13.39 1.54
CA GLN A 243 -11.75 14.02 0.24
C GLN A 243 -11.25 13.13 -0.91
N LEU A 244 -10.05 12.54 -0.77
CA LEU A 244 -9.47 11.62 -1.76
C LEU A 244 -10.40 10.41 -2.02
N TYR A 245 -10.96 9.82 -0.98
CA TYR A 245 -11.97 8.75 -1.09
C TYR A 245 -13.16 9.12 -1.99
N ARG A 246 -13.55 10.41 -2.01
CA ARG A 246 -14.69 10.91 -2.78
C ARG A 246 -14.33 11.34 -4.21
N LEU A 247 -13.06 11.28 -4.57
CA LEU A 247 -12.56 11.73 -5.89
C LEU A 247 -12.78 10.70 -6.99
N ALA A 248 -13.90 10.20 -7.17
CA ALA A 248 -14.38 9.34 -8.27
C ALA A 248 -13.45 9.25 -9.52
N GLY A 249 -12.24 8.71 -9.39
CA GLY A 249 -11.29 8.49 -10.51
C GLY A 249 -10.66 9.75 -11.13
N LEU A 250 -10.72 10.89 -10.45
CA LEU A 250 -10.21 12.17 -10.98
C LEU A 250 -8.75 12.47 -10.63
N VAL A 251 -8.05 11.58 -9.91
CA VAL A 251 -6.66 11.81 -9.47
C VAL A 251 -5.74 12.07 -10.67
N GLY A 252 -5.83 11.24 -11.70
CA GLY A 252 -5.01 11.40 -12.90
C GLY A 252 -5.22 12.72 -13.65
N GLU A 253 -6.42 13.28 -13.61
CA GLU A 253 -6.68 14.61 -14.20
C GLU A 253 -6.07 15.74 -13.36
N LEU A 254 -6.04 15.57 -12.04
CA LEU A 254 -5.43 16.55 -11.14
C LEU A 254 -3.91 16.61 -11.28
N LEU A 255 -3.27 15.51 -11.63
CA LEU A 255 -1.82 15.44 -11.80
C LEU A 255 -1.34 15.98 -13.16
N LYS A 256 -2.21 16.08 -14.17
CA LYS A 256 -1.87 16.53 -15.55
C LYS A 256 -1.77 18.05 -15.72
N ASN A 257 -2.22 18.84 -14.77
CA ASN A 257 -2.25 20.32 -14.82
C ASN A 257 -1.30 20.89 -13.75
#